data_ce083c72db3a8da15fa0f2826a7b6f05
#
_entry.id   ce083c72db3a8da15fa0f2826a7b6f05
#
_cell.length_a   1.000
_cell.length_b   1.000
_cell.length_c   1.000
_cell.angle_alpha   90.00
_cell.angle_beta   90.00
_cell.angle_gamma   90.00
#
_symmetry.space_group_name_H-M   'P 1'
#
loop_
_entity.id
_entity.type
_entity.pdbx_description
1 polymer ?
#
loop_
_entity_poly.entity_id
_entity_poly.type
_entity_poly.pdbx_seq_one_letter_code
_entity_poly.pdbx_strand_id
1 'polypeptide(L)'
;MRASCSTKDLYHGIQIASRAIAGRSAWPILNSILIQTEDDHLRLTAFDLELGIECTVPAEIEQKGSLAVPARLAGDVLSSFPQSAVSISASELDINLKCENSNYTLRGLPPDEFRPLPDIPNDRSFQITQGALRNMIMQTIFAASSDESRAILTGVLLVLGDAEVKLVATDTNRLAVRSAVVPLSSENTSPCIVPRRAMDELSRLIEDTDDPVTVSIADSQIKFVVNGVTLVSRLIEGQFPNYERVIPTEYTRKLTIPTDEFLTKVRRASIVARESANRVILRVQDDILTLTAESGDVGKAYEELEIVREGEDIEIAFNAKFLIDFLSVVGTEGIFMELTEPLRQAVMKPVGQEGYIYVLMPMQIR
;
A
#
# COMPACT_ATOMS: atom_id res chain seq x y z
N MET A 1 11.23 -0.51 35.15
CA MET A 1 11.21 0.50 34.08
C MET A 1 10.60 1.80 34.61
N ARG A 2 11.26 2.96 34.37
CA ARG A 2 10.68 4.30 34.62
C ARG A 2 11.11 5.26 33.53
N ALA A 3 10.16 6.01 32.99
CA ALA A 3 10.38 6.99 31.94
C ALA A 3 9.30 8.08 31.98
N SER A 4 9.60 9.23 31.35
CA SER A 4 8.61 10.28 31.07
C SER A 4 8.73 10.79 29.65
N CYS A 5 7.62 11.08 29.00
CA CYS A 5 7.57 11.58 27.63
C CYS A 5 6.30 12.40 27.39
N SER A 6 6.18 12.99 26.22
CA SER A 6 4.94 13.63 25.74
C SER A 6 3.85 12.57 25.51
N THR A 7 2.65 12.81 26.02
CA THR A 7 1.47 11.95 25.76
C THR A 7 1.20 11.86 24.26
N LYS A 8 1.34 12.96 23.52
CA LYS A 8 1.13 13.02 22.08
C LYS A 8 2.11 12.09 21.33
N ASP A 9 3.39 12.15 21.70
CA ASP A 9 4.43 11.37 21.01
C ASP A 9 4.31 9.89 21.33
N LEU A 10 4.00 9.54 22.60
CA LEU A 10 3.76 8.15 22.99
C LEU A 10 2.53 7.57 22.28
N TYR A 11 1.43 8.32 22.25
CA TYR A 11 0.22 7.90 21.54
C TYR A 11 0.48 7.68 20.05
N HIS A 12 1.20 8.61 19.42
CA HIS A 12 1.59 8.48 18.01
C HIS A 12 2.45 7.25 17.76
N GLY A 13 3.46 7.00 18.60
CA GLY A 13 4.29 5.80 18.51
C GLY A 13 3.49 4.50 18.69
N ILE A 14 2.56 4.46 19.66
CA ILE A 14 1.64 3.33 19.84
C ILE A 14 0.76 3.12 18.60
N GLN A 15 0.26 4.18 17.98
CA GLN A 15 -0.53 4.08 16.74
C GLN A 15 0.29 3.52 15.59
N ILE A 16 1.54 3.97 15.43
CA ILE A 16 2.46 3.47 14.39
C ILE A 16 2.74 1.98 14.61
N ALA A 17 3.21 1.59 15.78
CA ALA A 17 3.54 0.20 16.08
C ALA A 17 2.31 -0.73 15.96
N SER A 18 1.12 -0.27 16.40
CA SER A 18 -0.13 -1.04 16.33
C SER A 18 -0.53 -1.47 14.91
N ARG A 19 -0.04 -0.80 13.87
CA ARG A 19 -0.30 -1.16 12.45
C ARG A 19 0.24 -2.55 12.08
N ALA A 20 1.27 -3.03 12.79
CA ALA A 20 1.77 -4.38 12.62
C ALA A 20 0.78 -5.44 13.13
N ILE A 21 -0.24 -5.07 13.92
CA ILE A 21 -1.17 -6.02 14.53
C ILE A 21 -2.37 -6.22 13.59
N ALA A 22 -2.47 -7.39 12.96
CA ALA A 22 -3.47 -7.69 11.92
C ALA A 22 -4.91 -7.82 12.44
N GLY A 23 -5.12 -7.94 13.73
CA GLY A 23 -6.44 -8.18 14.31
C GLY A 23 -6.36 -8.89 15.65
N ARG A 24 -7.44 -9.54 16.10
CA ARG A 24 -7.44 -10.31 17.33
C ARG A 24 -6.81 -11.68 17.12
N SER A 25 -5.55 -11.84 17.55
CA SER A 25 -4.92 -13.14 17.65
C SER A 25 -5.39 -13.86 18.93
N ALA A 26 -5.45 -15.20 18.87
CA ALA A 26 -5.64 -16.03 20.06
C ALA A 26 -4.44 -15.98 21.03
N TRP A 27 -3.29 -15.52 20.55
CA TRP A 27 -2.06 -15.35 21.33
C TRP A 27 -1.93 -13.90 21.78
N PRO A 28 -2.12 -13.58 23.09
CA PRO A 28 -2.16 -12.20 23.59
C PRO A 28 -0.90 -11.39 23.26
N ILE A 29 0.27 -12.05 23.21
CA ILE A 29 1.55 -11.38 22.91
C ILE A 29 1.56 -10.76 21.51
N LEU A 30 0.89 -11.36 20.51
CA LEU A 30 0.78 -10.85 19.13
C LEU A 30 -0.20 -9.66 19.02
N ASN A 31 -0.97 -9.38 20.09
CA ASN A 31 -1.82 -8.19 20.20
C ASN A 31 -1.18 -7.11 21.08
N SER A 32 0.09 -7.27 21.41
CA SER A 32 0.79 -6.38 22.34
C SER A 32 1.91 -5.63 21.65
N ILE A 33 2.30 -4.51 22.24
CA ILE A 33 3.48 -3.73 21.87
C ILE A 33 4.51 -3.93 22.96
N LEU A 34 5.72 -4.31 22.60
CA LEU A 34 6.86 -4.29 23.48
C LEU A 34 7.34 -2.86 23.62
N ILE A 35 7.35 -2.36 24.84
CA ILE A 35 7.94 -1.06 25.23
C ILE A 35 9.27 -1.34 25.92
N GLN A 36 10.35 -0.79 25.36
CA GLN A 36 11.69 -0.90 25.91
C GLN A 36 12.27 0.50 26.12
N THR A 37 12.98 0.69 27.23
CA THR A 37 13.71 1.94 27.47
C THR A 37 15.14 1.80 26.97
N GLU A 38 15.56 2.74 26.14
CA GLU A 38 16.94 2.92 25.70
C GLU A 38 17.60 4.08 26.48
N ASP A 39 18.63 4.75 25.96
CA ASP A 39 19.31 5.80 26.71
C ASP A 39 18.50 7.10 26.80
N ASP A 40 17.87 7.53 25.71
CA ASP A 40 17.16 8.81 25.58
C ASP A 40 15.79 8.68 24.89
N HIS A 41 15.30 7.44 24.69
CA HIS A 41 14.03 7.18 24.02
C HIS A 41 13.38 5.87 24.48
N LEU A 42 12.10 5.73 24.19
CA LEU A 42 11.39 4.46 24.23
C LEU A 42 11.43 3.85 22.84
N ARG A 43 11.74 2.55 22.77
CA ARG A 43 11.55 1.72 21.58
C ARG A 43 10.24 1.00 21.71
N LEU A 44 9.37 1.14 20.70
CA LEU A 44 8.07 0.51 20.61
C LEU A 44 8.09 -0.48 19.46
N THR A 45 7.87 -1.77 19.74
CA THR A 45 7.90 -2.83 18.72
C THR A 45 6.62 -3.62 18.76
N ALA A 46 5.98 -3.82 17.61
CA ALA A 46 4.90 -4.79 17.43
C ALA A 46 5.25 -5.75 16.29
N PHE A 47 4.90 -7.03 16.44
CA PHE A 47 5.21 -8.06 15.46
C PHE A 47 4.20 -9.20 15.53
N ASP A 48 3.50 -9.47 14.42
CA ASP A 48 2.53 -10.57 14.31
C ASP A 48 3.08 -11.83 13.63
N LEU A 49 4.41 -11.94 13.51
CA LEU A 49 5.19 -13.00 12.85
C LEU A 49 5.29 -12.85 11.32
N GLU A 50 4.51 -12.01 10.71
CA GLU A 50 4.55 -11.70 9.27
C GLU A 50 4.94 -10.25 9.00
N LEU A 51 4.34 -9.32 9.73
CA LEU A 51 4.62 -7.90 9.67
C LEU A 51 5.08 -7.41 11.03
N GLY A 52 6.20 -6.69 11.06
CA GLY A 52 6.71 -6.04 12.26
C GLY A 52 6.95 -4.56 12.02
N ILE A 53 6.65 -3.74 13.01
CA ILE A 53 6.92 -2.31 13.00
C ILE A 53 7.59 -1.93 14.31
N GLU A 54 8.69 -1.21 14.19
CA GLU A 54 9.43 -0.62 15.30
C GLU A 54 9.55 0.89 15.09
N CYS A 55 9.34 1.65 16.15
CA CYS A 55 9.55 3.10 16.15
C CYS A 55 10.10 3.57 17.48
N THR A 56 10.67 4.79 17.50
CA THR A 56 11.22 5.40 18.70
C THR A 56 10.39 6.59 19.13
N VAL A 57 10.29 6.81 20.44
CA VAL A 57 9.62 7.97 21.06
C VAL A 57 10.61 8.64 22.00
N PRO A 58 10.97 9.92 21.81
CA PRO A 58 11.84 10.65 22.71
C PRO A 58 11.31 10.60 24.15
N ALA A 59 12.16 10.28 25.12
CA ALA A 59 11.77 10.14 26.52
C ALA A 59 12.93 10.39 27.47
N GLU A 60 12.62 10.90 28.64
CA GLU A 60 13.57 10.93 29.77
C GLU A 60 13.51 9.59 30.49
N ILE A 61 14.64 8.90 30.56
CA ILE A 61 14.75 7.55 31.14
C ILE A 61 15.38 7.62 32.51
N GLU A 62 14.61 7.28 33.55
CA GLU A 62 15.10 7.18 34.93
C GLU A 62 15.59 5.75 35.26
N GLN A 63 14.93 4.74 34.71
CA GLN A 63 15.26 3.34 34.97
C GLN A 63 14.98 2.48 33.75
N LYS A 64 16.01 1.74 33.29
CA LYS A 64 15.89 0.81 32.16
C LYS A 64 14.97 -0.38 32.49
N GLY A 65 14.33 -0.92 31.46
CA GLY A 65 13.48 -2.09 31.53
C GLY A 65 12.61 -2.25 30.29
N SER A 66 11.79 -3.29 30.29
CA SER A 66 10.87 -3.58 29.17
C SER A 66 9.61 -4.26 29.68
N LEU A 67 8.50 -4.10 28.95
CA LEU A 67 7.23 -4.78 29.19
C LEU A 67 6.41 -4.83 27.90
N ALA A 68 5.74 -5.93 27.63
CA ALA A 68 4.77 -6.01 26.55
C ALA A 68 3.38 -5.60 27.07
N VAL A 69 2.72 -4.66 26.38
CA VAL A 69 1.43 -4.12 26.79
C VAL A 69 0.38 -4.33 25.70
N PRO A 70 -0.90 -4.60 26.04
CA PRO A 70 -1.97 -4.71 25.07
C PRO A 70 -2.12 -3.42 24.28
N ALA A 71 -1.83 -3.46 22.98
CA ALA A 71 -1.74 -2.30 22.10
C ALA A 71 -3.00 -1.43 22.10
N ARG A 72 -4.16 -2.09 21.93
CA ARG A 72 -5.44 -1.40 21.87
C ARG A 72 -5.76 -0.66 23.17
N LEU A 73 -5.60 -1.35 24.32
CA LEU A 73 -5.90 -0.75 25.62
C LEU A 73 -4.95 0.41 25.94
N ALA A 74 -3.66 0.27 25.64
CA ALA A 74 -2.70 1.35 25.77
C ALA A 74 -3.08 2.56 24.91
N GLY A 75 -3.46 2.31 23.64
CA GLY A 75 -3.92 3.35 22.72
C GLY A 75 -5.20 4.05 23.22
N ASP A 76 -6.20 3.29 23.68
CA ASP A 76 -7.47 3.84 24.20
C ASP A 76 -7.22 4.74 25.42
N VAL A 77 -6.35 4.31 26.36
CA VAL A 77 -5.99 5.12 27.55
C VAL A 77 -5.27 6.40 27.14
N LEU A 78 -4.22 6.29 26.32
CA LEU A 78 -3.41 7.45 25.92
C LEU A 78 -4.21 8.45 25.08
N SER A 79 -5.15 7.98 24.26
CA SER A 79 -6.04 8.87 23.49
C SER A 79 -6.96 9.72 24.37
N SER A 80 -7.24 9.26 25.61
CA SER A 80 -8.09 9.97 26.57
C SER A 80 -7.32 10.97 27.45
N PHE A 81 -5.99 10.93 27.44
CA PHE A 81 -5.17 11.81 28.26
C PHE A 81 -5.05 13.21 27.65
N PRO A 82 -4.87 14.25 28.51
CA PRO A 82 -4.52 15.58 28.03
C PRO A 82 -3.15 15.58 27.36
N GLN A 83 -2.92 16.58 26.50
CA GLN A 83 -1.62 16.76 25.83
C GLN A 83 -0.58 17.36 26.80
N SER A 84 -0.13 16.55 27.73
CA SER A 84 0.89 16.93 28.72
C SER A 84 1.94 15.81 28.86
N ALA A 85 2.80 15.89 29.85
CA ALA A 85 3.75 14.82 30.12
C ALA A 85 3.08 13.60 30.73
N VAL A 86 3.44 12.41 30.28
CA VAL A 86 3.02 11.14 30.86
C VAL A 86 4.22 10.46 31.50
N SER A 87 4.07 10.07 32.76
CA SER A 87 5.04 9.22 33.46
C SER A 87 4.65 7.77 33.30
N ILE A 88 5.62 6.97 32.96
CA ILE A 88 5.48 5.52 32.71
C ILE A 88 6.31 4.80 33.77
N SER A 89 5.70 3.89 34.50
CA SER A 89 6.47 3.00 35.39
C SER A 89 5.95 1.58 35.28
N ALA A 90 6.86 0.61 35.21
CA ALA A 90 6.50 -0.79 35.20
C ALA A 90 7.15 -1.52 36.36
N SER A 91 6.36 -2.37 37.04
CA SER A 91 6.80 -3.25 38.10
C SER A 91 6.14 -4.61 37.90
N GLU A 92 6.92 -5.68 37.93
CA GLU A 92 6.47 -7.03 37.56
C GLU A 92 5.85 -7.02 36.14
N LEU A 93 4.54 -7.31 36.06
CA LEU A 93 3.79 -7.33 34.79
C LEU A 93 2.76 -6.19 34.68
N ASP A 94 2.83 -5.20 35.57
CA ASP A 94 1.92 -4.05 35.54
C ASP A 94 2.65 -2.80 35.03
N ILE A 95 2.07 -2.11 34.06
CA ILE A 95 2.50 -0.78 33.62
C ILE A 95 1.52 0.26 34.18
N ASN A 96 2.10 1.26 34.82
CA ASN A 96 1.36 2.41 35.33
C ASN A 96 1.62 3.62 34.44
N LEU A 97 0.53 4.23 33.95
CA LEU A 97 0.53 5.43 33.12
C LEU A 97 -0.09 6.56 33.92
N LYS A 98 0.69 7.57 34.30
CA LYS A 98 0.23 8.71 35.08
C LYS A 98 0.38 10.00 34.24
N CYS A 99 -0.74 10.69 34.06
CA CYS A 99 -0.79 11.99 33.39
C CYS A 99 -1.66 12.93 34.23
N GLU A 100 -1.06 14.00 34.75
CA GLU A 100 -1.69 14.93 35.69
C GLU A 100 -2.37 14.23 36.88
N ASN A 101 -3.69 14.33 36.97
CA ASN A 101 -4.50 13.71 38.02
C ASN A 101 -5.00 12.30 37.66
N SER A 102 -4.68 11.81 36.47
CA SER A 102 -5.12 10.50 35.97
C SER A 102 -4.02 9.45 36.17
N ASN A 103 -4.42 8.28 36.65
CA ASN A 103 -3.51 7.17 36.90
C ASN A 103 -4.17 5.87 36.49
N TYR A 104 -3.56 5.16 35.53
CA TYR A 104 -4.05 3.90 35.00
C TYR A 104 -2.99 2.82 35.15
N THR A 105 -3.41 1.65 35.62
CA THR A 105 -2.56 0.46 35.67
C THR A 105 -3.10 -0.56 34.68
N LEU A 106 -2.25 -0.95 33.73
CA LEU A 106 -2.58 -1.96 32.72
C LEU A 106 -1.75 -3.22 32.98
N ARG A 107 -2.39 -4.37 32.85
CA ARG A 107 -1.69 -5.66 32.93
C ARG A 107 -0.99 -5.93 31.62
N GLY A 108 0.31 -6.12 31.67
CA GLY A 108 1.17 -6.51 30.55
C GLY A 108 1.51 -8.00 30.54
N LEU A 109 2.45 -8.35 29.67
CA LEU A 109 2.99 -9.70 29.48
C LEU A 109 4.51 -9.67 29.60
N PRO A 110 5.14 -10.82 29.95
CA PRO A 110 6.58 -10.91 30.01
C PRO A 110 7.25 -10.50 28.69
N PRO A 111 8.27 -9.65 28.71
CA PRO A 111 8.96 -9.23 27.50
C PRO A 111 9.67 -10.40 26.80
N ASP A 112 10.06 -11.45 27.54
CA ASP A 112 10.73 -12.64 27.01
C ASP A 112 9.84 -13.49 26.10
N GLU A 113 8.52 -13.34 26.19
CA GLU A 113 7.56 -13.98 25.28
C GLU A 113 7.48 -13.27 23.93
N PHE A 114 7.97 -12.03 23.86
CA PHE A 114 7.94 -11.23 22.64
C PHE A 114 9.10 -11.61 21.72
N ARG A 115 8.79 -11.97 20.48
CA ARG A 115 9.81 -12.27 19.48
C ARG A 115 10.40 -10.98 18.92
N PRO A 116 11.74 -10.80 18.93
CA PRO A 116 12.37 -9.65 18.33
C PRO A 116 12.12 -9.62 16.82
N LEU A 117 12.16 -8.42 16.23
CA LEU A 117 12.18 -8.29 14.78
C LEU A 117 13.41 -8.99 14.20
N PRO A 118 13.26 -9.62 13.04
CA PRO A 118 14.40 -10.17 12.32
C PRO A 118 15.43 -9.10 11.97
N ASP A 119 16.69 -9.41 12.17
CA ASP A 119 17.78 -8.56 11.71
C ASP A 119 18.04 -8.83 10.22
N ILE A 120 17.81 -7.82 9.37
CA ILE A 120 18.01 -7.90 7.93
C ILE A 120 19.24 -7.07 7.56
N PRO A 121 20.31 -7.72 7.07
CA PRO A 121 21.52 -7.02 6.64
C PRO A 121 21.25 -6.00 5.53
N ASN A 122 22.12 -4.99 5.42
CA ASN A 122 21.99 -3.95 4.40
C ASN A 122 22.86 -4.21 3.16
N ASP A 123 23.42 -5.38 3.00
CA ASP A 123 24.26 -5.78 1.88
C ASP A 123 23.51 -5.80 0.53
N ARG A 124 22.19 -6.06 0.57
CA ARG A 124 21.27 -5.94 -0.57
C ARG A 124 20.27 -4.82 -0.31
N SER A 125 20.72 -3.57 -0.38
CA SER A 125 19.88 -2.42 -0.11
C SER A 125 19.97 -1.36 -1.20
N PHE A 126 18.91 -0.57 -1.31
CA PHE A 126 18.87 0.63 -2.15
C PHE A 126 18.08 1.73 -1.43
N GLN A 127 18.21 2.95 -1.95
CA GLN A 127 17.43 4.09 -1.48
C GLN A 127 16.52 4.62 -2.58
N ILE A 128 15.33 5.05 -2.19
CA ILE A 128 14.35 5.68 -3.04
C ILE A 128 13.68 6.82 -2.25
N THR A 129 13.27 7.89 -2.91
CA THR A 129 12.55 8.98 -2.22
C THR A 129 11.18 8.51 -1.76
N GLN A 130 10.71 9.06 -0.65
CA GLN A 130 9.39 8.75 -0.09
C GLN A 130 8.29 9.01 -1.12
N GLY A 131 8.30 10.17 -1.78
CA GLY A 131 7.31 10.52 -2.80
C GLY A 131 7.30 9.54 -3.98
N ALA A 132 8.47 9.15 -4.50
CA ALA A 132 8.55 8.18 -5.59
C ALA A 132 7.99 6.81 -5.18
N LEU A 133 8.40 6.28 -4.02
CA LEU A 133 7.92 4.98 -3.52
C LEU A 133 6.41 5.01 -3.24
N ARG A 134 5.92 6.10 -2.62
CA ARG A 134 4.49 6.29 -2.35
C ARG A 134 3.67 6.25 -3.63
N ASN A 135 4.09 7.00 -4.64
CA ASN A 135 3.43 7.01 -5.94
C ASN A 135 3.45 5.63 -6.61
N MET A 136 4.58 4.92 -6.56
CA MET A 136 4.67 3.56 -7.10
C MET A 136 3.71 2.59 -6.40
N ILE A 137 3.62 2.65 -5.07
CA ILE A 137 2.69 1.81 -4.31
C ILE A 137 1.25 2.15 -4.67
N MET A 138 0.87 3.42 -4.63
CA MET A 138 -0.50 3.86 -4.92
C MET A 138 -0.93 3.48 -6.35
N GLN A 139 -0.01 3.54 -7.31
CA GLN A 139 -0.26 3.24 -8.72
C GLN A 139 -0.27 1.75 -9.06
N THR A 140 0.06 0.86 -8.11
CA THR A 140 0.13 -0.59 -8.37
C THR A 140 -0.72 -1.44 -7.43
N ILE A 141 -0.74 -1.14 -6.15
CA ILE A 141 -1.30 -2.00 -5.09
C ILE A 141 -2.77 -2.37 -5.28
N PHE A 142 -3.56 -1.48 -5.90
CA PHE A 142 -4.98 -1.71 -6.16
C PHE A 142 -5.22 -2.87 -7.14
N ALA A 143 -4.22 -3.22 -7.96
CA ALA A 143 -4.29 -4.31 -8.92
C ALA A 143 -3.94 -5.67 -8.32
N ALA A 144 -3.43 -5.73 -7.07
CA ALA A 144 -3.17 -6.98 -6.37
C ALA A 144 -4.49 -7.73 -6.09
N SER A 145 -4.45 -9.06 -6.20
CA SER A 145 -5.61 -9.93 -5.96
C SER A 145 -6.03 -9.93 -4.48
N SER A 146 -7.33 -10.04 -4.25
CA SER A 146 -7.89 -10.35 -2.93
C SER A 146 -8.16 -11.85 -2.73
N ASP A 147 -7.88 -12.68 -3.71
CA ASP A 147 -8.10 -14.12 -3.68
C ASP A 147 -6.89 -14.83 -3.04
N GLU A 148 -7.03 -15.20 -1.77
CA GLU A 148 -5.98 -15.86 -0.99
C GLU A 148 -5.60 -17.25 -1.52
N SER A 149 -6.45 -17.89 -2.35
CA SER A 149 -6.11 -19.15 -2.99
C SER A 149 -4.96 -19.02 -3.99
N ARG A 150 -4.69 -17.80 -4.45
CA ARG A 150 -3.59 -17.43 -5.35
C ARG A 150 -2.61 -16.52 -4.63
N ALA A 151 -1.99 -17.01 -3.56
CA ALA A 151 -1.14 -16.23 -2.66
C ALA A 151 -0.12 -15.33 -3.38
N ILE A 152 0.53 -15.83 -4.44
CA ILE A 152 1.53 -15.08 -5.23
C ILE A 152 0.96 -13.81 -5.89
N LEU A 153 -0.36 -13.71 -6.10
CA LEU A 153 -1.01 -12.52 -6.67
C LEU A 153 -1.57 -11.58 -5.61
N THR A 154 -1.57 -11.97 -4.33
CA THR A 154 -2.03 -11.10 -3.23
C THR A 154 -0.99 -10.08 -2.79
N GLY A 155 0.20 -10.14 -3.37
CA GLY A 155 1.30 -9.20 -3.14
C GLY A 155 1.62 -8.35 -4.36
N VAL A 156 2.62 -7.49 -4.17
CA VAL A 156 3.23 -6.67 -5.21
C VAL A 156 4.63 -7.21 -5.49
N LEU A 157 4.91 -7.54 -6.74
CA LEU A 157 6.25 -7.95 -7.15
C LEU A 157 7.15 -6.71 -7.19
N LEU A 158 8.28 -6.79 -6.50
CA LEU A 158 9.36 -5.82 -6.57
C LEU A 158 10.49 -6.41 -7.39
N VAL A 159 10.89 -5.70 -8.46
CA VAL A 159 11.98 -6.08 -9.36
C VAL A 159 13.03 -4.98 -9.32
N LEU A 160 14.27 -5.36 -9.06
CA LEU A 160 15.43 -4.48 -9.22
C LEU A 160 16.17 -4.86 -10.50
N GLY A 161 16.46 -3.89 -11.32
CA GLY A 161 17.22 -4.04 -12.56
C GLY A 161 18.07 -2.79 -12.80
N ASP A 162 18.79 -2.73 -13.90
CA ASP A 162 19.79 -1.72 -14.28
C ASP A 162 19.39 -0.27 -13.91
N ALA A 163 19.71 0.16 -12.67
CA ALA A 163 19.35 1.47 -12.11
C ALA A 163 17.84 1.80 -12.05
N GLU A 164 16.98 0.78 -12.05
CA GLU A 164 15.54 0.92 -12.02
C GLU A 164 14.92 -0.03 -10.98
N VAL A 165 13.91 0.43 -10.27
CA VAL A 165 13.02 -0.42 -9.48
C VAL A 165 11.64 -0.46 -10.13
N LYS A 166 11.02 -1.64 -10.19
CA LYS A 166 9.64 -1.82 -10.68
C LYS A 166 8.78 -2.43 -9.59
N LEU A 167 7.56 -1.93 -9.48
CA LEU A 167 6.48 -2.57 -8.75
C LEU A 167 5.44 -3.08 -9.75
N VAL A 168 5.02 -4.32 -9.56
CA VAL A 168 4.06 -5.00 -10.46
C VAL A 168 2.98 -5.68 -9.63
N ALA A 169 1.72 -5.44 -9.95
CA ALA A 169 0.59 -6.12 -9.32
C ALA A 169 -0.45 -6.54 -10.36
N THR A 170 -1.07 -7.69 -10.16
CA THR A 170 -2.11 -8.22 -11.05
C THR A 170 -3.09 -9.12 -10.29
N ASP A 171 -4.35 -9.13 -10.76
CA ASP A 171 -5.39 -10.08 -10.32
C ASP A 171 -5.86 -11.00 -11.46
N THR A 172 -5.12 -11.03 -12.59
CA THR A 172 -5.40 -11.69 -13.87
C THR A 172 -6.37 -10.94 -14.80
N ASN A 173 -7.17 -10.03 -14.30
CA ASN A 173 -8.06 -9.20 -15.12
C ASN A 173 -7.45 -7.82 -15.43
N ARG A 174 -6.48 -7.44 -14.66
CA ARG A 174 -5.73 -6.18 -14.79
C ARG A 174 -4.30 -6.36 -14.32
N LEU A 175 -3.41 -5.53 -14.82
CA LEU A 175 -2.01 -5.49 -14.47
C LEU A 175 -1.57 -4.03 -14.35
N ALA A 176 -0.93 -3.68 -13.25
CA ALA A 176 -0.29 -2.38 -13.06
C ALA A 176 1.21 -2.56 -12.93
N VAL A 177 1.98 -1.79 -13.69
CA VAL A 177 3.44 -1.76 -13.66
C VAL A 177 3.88 -0.32 -13.49
N ARG A 178 4.64 -0.04 -12.44
CA ARG A 178 5.24 1.27 -12.22
C ARG A 178 6.73 1.13 -11.98
N SER A 179 7.54 1.93 -12.68
CA SER A 179 8.97 1.97 -12.52
C SER A 179 9.47 3.35 -12.09
N ALA A 180 10.62 3.36 -11.42
CA ALA A 180 11.35 4.56 -11.05
C ALA A 180 12.86 4.30 -11.14
N VAL A 181 13.61 5.33 -11.54
CA VAL A 181 15.07 5.30 -11.54
C VAL A 181 15.57 5.41 -10.10
N VAL A 182 16.48 4.52 -9.71
CA VAL A 182 17.10 4.53 -8.39
C VAL A 182 18.60 4.30 -8.53
N PRO A 183 19.43 4.97 -7.71
CA PRO A 183 20.85 4.63 -7.62
C PRO A 183 20.96 3.26 -6.94
N LEU A 184 21.33 2.22 -7.70
CA LEU A 184 21.52 0.90 -7.14
C LEU A 184 22.90 0.78 -6.50
N SER A 185 22.93 0.20 -5.30
CA SER A 185 24.18 -0.12 -4.59
C SER A 185 24.62 -1.58 -4.79
N SER A 186 23.77 -2.43 -5.33
CA SER A 186 24.09 -3.85 -5.56
C SER A 186 23.49 -4.37 -6.87
N GLU A 187 24.31 -5.02 -7.68
CA GLU A 187 23.88 -5.83 -8.82
C GLU A 187 23.35 -7.19 -8.30
N ASN A 188 22.29 -7.74 -8.93
CA ASN A 188 21.71 -9.07 -8.67
C ASN A 188 20.86 -9.25 -7.40
N THR A 189 19.77 -8.52 -7.29
CA THR A 189 18.70 -8.89 -6.35
C THR A 189 17.60 -9.66 -7.10
N SER A 190 17.30 -10.88 -6.68
CA SER A 190 16.19 -11.64 -7.26
C SER A 190 14.86 -10.92 -7.00
N PRO A 191 13.93 -10.93 -7.96
CA PRO A 191 12.59 -10.38 -7.74
C PRO A 191 11.92 -10.99 -6.51
N CYS A 192 11.20 -10.18 -5.74
CA CYS A 192 10.51 -10.63 -4.53
C CYS A 192 9.06 -10.14 -4.49
N ILE A 193 8.17 -10.93 -3.87
CA ILE A 193 6.75 -10.59 -3.75
C ILE A 193 6.49 -10.08 -2.34
N VAL A 194 6.21 -8.79 -2.24
CA VAL A 194 5.90 -8.11 -0.97
C VAL A 194 4.40 -8.21 -0.70
N PRO A 195 3.95 -8.70 0.46
CA PRO A 195 2.53 -8.78 0.78
C PRO A 195 1.85 -7.42 0.63
N ARG A 196 0.63 -7.41 0.07
CA ARG A 196 -0.18 -6.19 -0.07
C ARG A 196 -0.29 -5.43 1.24
N ARG A 197 -0.54 -6.13 2.36
CA ARG A 197 -0.65 -5.52 3.68
C ARG A 197 0.59 -4.72 4.08
N ALA A 198 1.80 -5.26 3.82
CA ALA A 198 3.04 -4.55 4.12
C ALA A 198 3.17 -3.25 3.30
N MET A 199 2.80 -3.29 2.02
CA MET A 199 2.80 -2.13 1.14
C MET A 199 1.72 -1.10 1.54
N ASP A 200 0.52 -1.56 1.93
CA ASP A 200 -0.54 -0.70 2.46
C ASP A 200 -0.07 0.06 3.72
N GLU A 201 0.55 -0.64 4.68
CA GLU A 201 1.04 0.01 5.90
C GLU A 201 2.24 0.91 5.62
N LEU A 202 3.16 0.51 4.74
CA LEU A 202 4.26 1.36 4.30
C LEU A 202 3.74 2.67 3.67
N SER A 203 2.74 2.60 2.80
CA SER A 203 2.16 3.79 2.14
C SER A 203 1.59 4.83 3.10
N ARG A 204 1.25 4.40 4.33
CA ARG A 204 0.76 5.28 5.41
C ARG A 204 1.87 5.85 6.30
N LEU A 205 3.07 5.29 6.22
CA LEU A 205 4.24 5.73 6.97
C LEU A 205 5.10 6.71 6.18
N ILE A 206 5.01 6.67 4.85
CA ILE A 206 5.77 7.54 3.93
C ILE A 206 4.96 8.77 3.54
N GLU A 207 5.67 9.88 3.37
CA GLU A 207 5.13 11.17 2.97
C GLU A 207 5.45 11.48 1.50
N ASP A 208 4.94 12.58 0.97
CA ASP A 208 5.26 13.02 -0.39
C ASP A 208 6.45 14.00 -0.35
N THR A 209 7.62 13.48 0.00
CA THR A 209 8.87 14.24 0.14
C THR A 209 10.01 13.56 -0.61
N ASP A 210 11.12 14.29 -0.76
CA ASP A 210 12.36 13.76 -1.32
C ASP A 210 13.25 13.02 -0.29
N ASP A 211 12.81 12.93 0.97
CA ASP A 211 13.52 12.20 2.00
C ASP A 211 13.65 10.71 1.64
N PRO A 212 14.78 10.07 2.00
CA PRO A 212 15.05 8.71 1.59
C PRO A 212 14.26 7.68 2.39
N VAL A 213 13.82 6.62 1.71
CA VAL A 213 13.48 5.32 2.27
C VAL A 213 14.61 4.35 1.96
N THR A 214 15.16 3.71 2.98
CA THR A 214 16.11 2.60 2.77
C THR A 214 15.34 1.29 2.70
N VAL A 215 15.55 0.55 1.61
CA VAL A 215 14.94 -0.76 1.39
C VAL A 215 16.04 -1.81 1.43
N SER A 216 15.93 -2.83 2.28
CA SER A 216 16.87 -3.95 2.39
C SER A 216 16.12 -5.26 2.16
N ILE A 217 16.66 -6.13 1.30
CA ILE A 217 16.00 -7.38 0.87
C ILE A 217 16.85 -8.57 1.30
N ALA A 218 16.23 -9.51 2.02
CA ALA A 218 16.78 -10.82 2.33
C ALA A 218 15.99 -11.91 1.58
N ASP A 219 16.41 -13.16 1.69
CA ASP A 219 15.80 -14.26 0.92
C ASP A 219 14.31 -14.48 1.21
N SER A 220 13.86 -14.24 2.44
CA SER A 220 12.47 -14.43 2.86
C SER A 220 11.81 -13.21 3.51
N GLN A 221 12.51 -12.07 3.53
CA GLN A 221 12.08 -10.88 4.26
C GLN A 221 12.51 -9.61 3.56
N ILE A 222 11.78 -8.52 3.81
CA ILE A 222 12.11 -7.17 3.35
C ILE A 222 12.00 -6.19 4.52
N LYS A 223 12.91 -5.22 4.57
CA LYS A 223 12.95 -4.15 5.57
C LYS A 223 12.87 -2.79 4.88
N PHE A 224 12.02 -1.93 5.41
CA PHE A 224 11.93 -0.52 5.03
C PHE A 224 12.25 0.33 6.25
N VAL A 225 13.13 1.30 6.07
CA VAL A 225 13.47 2.29 7.12
C VAL A 225 13.12 3.67 6.61
N VAL A 226 12.25 4.37 7.33
CA VAL A 226 11.75 5.71 6.97
C VAL A 226 11.40 6.48 8.25
N ASN A 227 11.85 7.75 8.36
CA ASN A 227 11.49 8.66 9.46
C ASN A 227 11.68 8.07 10.88
N GLY A 228 12.72 7.25 11.08
CA GLY A 228 12.96 6.57 12.37
C GLY A 228 12.01 5.38 12.64
N VAL A 229 11.19 4.99 11.67
CA VAL A 229 10.34 3.80 11.71
C VAL A 229 10.98 2.69 10.87
N THR A 230 11.05 1.50 11.44
CA THR A 230 11.45 0.27 10.74
C THR A 230 10.22 -0.61 10.52
N LEU A 231 9.94 -0.95 9.27
CA LEU A 231 8.92 -1.93 8.90
C LEU A 231 9.62 -3.16 8.31
N VAL A 232 9.32 -4.33 8.84
CA VAL A 232 9.84 -5.62 8.36
C VAL A 232 8.66 -6.49 7.95
N SER A 233 8.74 -7.11 6.78
CA SER A 233 7.72 -8.06 6.31
C SER A 233 8.34 -9.35 5.80
N ARG A 234 7.66 -10.48 6.05
CA ARG A 234 7.92 -11.71 5.30
C ARG A 234 7.52 -11.51 3.85
N LEU A 235 8.27 -12.16 2.94
CA LEU A 235 7.95 -12.20 1.52
C LEU A 235 7.00 -13.37 1.22
N ILE A 236 6.19 -13.23 0.18
CA ILE A 236 5.37 -14.33 -0.33
C ILE A 236 6.26 -15.24 -1.15
N GLU A 237 6.33 -16.51 -0.79
CA GLU A 237 7.10 -17.53 -1.51
C GLU A 237 6.39 -17.92 -2.81
N GLY A 238 7.16 -18.09 -3.88
CA GLY A 238 6.69 -18.56 -5.17
C GLY A 238 7.18 -17.73 -6.35
N GLN A 239 6.80 -18.15 -7.55
CA GLN A 239 7.18 -17.48 -8.78
C GLN A 239 6.02 -16.63 -9.29
N PHE A 240 6.22 -15.33 -9.40
CA PHE A 240 5.23 -14.43 -10.02
C PHE A 240 5.09 -14.75 -11.50
N PRO A 241 3.88 -14.67 -12.08
CA PRO A 241 3.67 -14.92 -13.51
C PRO A 241 4.50 -13.99 -14.39
N ASN A 242 4.87 -14.47 -15.58
CA ASN A 242 5.55 -13.62 -16.56
C ASN A 242 4.56 -12.57 -17.11
N TYR A 243 4.52 -11.42 -16.42
CA TYR A 243 3.62 -10.31 -16.71
C TYR A 243 3.97 -9.58 -18.02
N GLU A 244 5.23 -9.60 -18.47
CA GLU A 244 5.67 -8.88 -19.65
C GLU A 244 4.97 -9.39 -20.92
N ARG A 245 4.64 -10.68 -20.96
CA ARG A 245 3.91 -11.30 -22.07
C ARG A 245 2.47 -10.83 -22.21
N VAL A 246 1.92 -10.22 -21.17
CA VAL A 246 0.53 -9.74 -21.16
C VAL A 246 0.45 -8.31 -21.68
N ILE A 247 1.56 -7.58 -21.70
CA ILE A 247 1.60 -6.18 -22.16
C ILE A 247 1.69 -6.18 -23.70
N PRO A 248 0.66 -5.65 -24.42
CA PRO A 248 0.71 -5.49 -25.85
C PRO A 248 1.85 -4.56 -26.26
N THR A 249 2.54 -4.92 -27.32
CA THR A 249 3.62 -4.11 -27.92
C THR A 249 3.12 -3.25 -29.09
N GLU A 250 1.93 -3.56 -29.60
CA GLU A 250 1.34 -2.89 -30.77
C GLU A 250 -0.09 -2.46 -30.46
N TYR A 251 -0.51 -1.37 -31.06
CA TYR A 251 -1.90 -0.89 -31.04
C TYR A 251 -2.32 -0.42 -32.44
N THR A 252 -3.61 -0.45 -32.72
CA THR A 252 -4.21 0.08 -33.97
C THR A 252 -5.05 1.33 -33.72
N ARG A 253 -5.32 1.62 -32.44
CA ARG A 253 -6.10 2.78 -31.99
C ARG A 253 -5.44 3.38 -30.77
N LYS A 254 -5.36 4.71 -30.75
CA LYS A 254 -4.87 5.46 -29.59
C LYS A 254 -5.84 6.59 -29.28
N LEU A 255 -6.32 6.61 -28.06
CA LEU A 255 -7.22 7.64 -27.57
C LEU A 255 -6.46 8.50 -26.57
N THR A 256 -6.56 9.82 -26.69
CA THR A 256 -6.12 10.76 -25.66
C THR A 256 -7.36 11.29 -24.96
N ILE A 257 -7.47 11.01 -23.67
CA ILE A 257 -8.70 11.21 -22.89
C ILE A 257 -8.39 12.11 -21.69
N PRO A 258 -9.15 13.19 -21.43
CA PRO A 258 -9.03 14.00 -20.22
C PRO A 258 -9.34 13.16 -18.96
N THR A 259 -8.41 13.10 -18.02
CA THR A 259 -8.46 12.19 -16.87
C THR A 259 -9.67 12.47 -15.96
N ASP A 260 -9.82 13.70 -15.48
CA ASP A 260 -10.85 14.06 -14.49
C ASP A 260 -12.26 13.94 -15.03
N GLU A 261 -12.44 14.33 -16.28
CA GLU A 261 -13.74 14.22 -16.96
C GLU A 261 -14.11 12.75 -17.16
N PHE A 262 -13.18 11.94 -17.66
CA PHE A 262 -13.38 10.51 -17.84
C PHE A 262 -13.67 9.81 -16.50
N LEU A 263 -12.90 10.07 -15.45
CA LEU A 263 -13.14 9.54 -14.12
C LEU A 263 -14.56 9.88 -13.61
N THR A 264 -14.97 11.13 -13.78
CA THR A 264 -16.30 11.61 -13.36
C THR A 264 -17.41 10.85 -14.08
N LYS A 265 -17.28 10.69 -15.40
CA LYS A 265 -18.28 9.98 -16.22
C LYS A 265 -18.32 8.48 -15.96
N VAL A 266 -17.14 7.84 -15.79
CA VAL A 266 -17.08 6.43 -15.39
C VAL A 266 -17.72 6.22 -14.02
N ARG A 267 -17.47 7.10 -13.04
CA ARG A 267 -18.11 7.03 -11.70
C ARG A 267 -19.63 7.12 -11.79
N ARG A 268 -20.19 8.01 -12.63
CA ARG A 268 -21.64 8.12 -12.83
C ARG A 268 -22.21 6.86 -13.48
N ALA A 269 -21.60 6.40 -14.58
CA ALA A 269 -22.02 5.18 -15.26
C ALA A 269 -21.93 3.95 -14.34
N SER A 270 -20.94 3.92 -13.43
CA SER A 270 -20.74 2.81 -12.49
C SER A 270 -21.92 2.63 -11.52
N ILE A 271 -22.74 3.66 -11.27
CA ILE A 271 -23.91 3.57 -10.39
C ILE A 271 -24.90 2.54 -10.94
N VAL A 272 -25.13 2.57 -12.26
CA VAL A 272 -25.99 1.58 -12.95
C VAL A 272 -25.24 0.27 -13.20
N ALA A 273 -23.95 0.34 -13.54
CA ALA A 273 -23.14 -0.84 -13.88
C ALA A 273 -22.98 -1.84 -12.73
N ARG A 274 -23.09 -1.41 -11.46
CA ARG A 274 -22.94 -2.27 -10.27
C ARG A 274 -23.85 -3.50 -10.32
N GLU A 275 -25.06 -3.33 -10.80
CA GLU A 275 -26.05 -4.42 -10.90
C GLU A 275 -25.85 -5.32 -12.13
N SER A 276 -24.87 -5.01 -12.99
CA SER A 276 -24.51 -5.80 -14.17
C SER A 276 -23.01 -6.07 -14.25
N ALA A 277 -22.47 -6.69 -13.21
CA ALA A 277 -21.06 -7.07 -13.08
C ALA A 277 -20.07 -5.88 -13.22
N ASN A 278 -20.48 -4.67 -12.88
CA ASN A 278 -19.75 -3.41 -13.08
C ASN A 278 -19.38 -3.13 -14.55
N ARG A 279 -20.12 -3.68 -15.51
CA ARG A 279 -19.81 -3.55 -16.94
C ARG A 279 -20.21 -2.17 -17.47
N VAL A 280 -19.24 -1.47 -18.06
CA VAL A 280 -19.42 -0.24 -18.83
C VAL A 280 -18.94 -0.49 -20.26
N ILE A 281 -19.75 -0.12 -21.25
CA ILE A 281 -19.42 -0.21 -22.66
C ILE A 281 -18.90 1.17 -23.11
N LEU A 282 -17.73 1.17 -23.69
CA LEU A 282 -17.09 2.32 -24.30
C LEU A 282 -17.25 2.22 -25.82
N ARG A 283 -17.87 3.21 -26.43
CA ARG A 283 -17.97 3.32 -27.89
C ARG A 283 -17.26 4.59 -28.34
N VAL A 284 -16.28 4.42 -29.21
CA VAL A 284 -15.58 5.53 -29.87
C VAL A 284 -16.13 5.66 -31.27
N GLN A 285 -16.66 6.84 -31.57
CA GLN A 285 -17.15 7.19 -32.89
C GLN A 285 -16.80 8.65 -33.15
N ASP A 286 -16.12 8.91 -34.26
CA ASP A 286 -15.48 10.19 -34.49
C ASP A 286 -14.57 10.59 -33.30
N ASP A 287 -14.56 11.84 -32.84
CA ASP A 287 -13.82 12.28 -31.66
C ASP A 287 -14.66 12.25 -30.36
N ILE A 288 -15.70 11.41 -30.32
CA ILE A 288 -16.58 11.24 -29.15
C ILE A 288 -16.39 9.85 -28.55
N LEU A 289 -16.15 9.81 -27.23
CA LEU A 289 -16.21 8.61 -26.43
C LEU A 289 -17.53 8.58 -25.68
N THR A 290 -18.37 7.58 -25.99
CA THR A 290 -19.62 7.34 -25.30
C THR A 290 -19.46 6.20 -24.30
N LEU A 291 -19.93 6.40 -23.06
CA LEU A 291 -19.99 5.38 -22.01
C LEU A 291 -21.45 5.01 -21.77
N THR A 292 -21.74 3.73 -21.85
CA THR A 292 -23.08 3.20 -21.55
C THR A 292 -23.01 2.08 -20.52
N ALA A 293 -23.98 2.04 -19.61
CA ALA A 293 -24.22 0.93 -18.72
C ALA A 293 -25.71 0.63 -18.70
N GLU A 294 -26.06 -0.65 -18.66
CA GLU A 294 -27.46 -1.09 -18.64
C GLU A 294 -27.63 -2.21 -17.61
N SER A 295 -28.70 -2.08 -16.83
CA SER A 295 -29.18 -3.12 -15.92
C SER A 295 -30.70 -3.22 -16.09
N GLY A 296 -31.22 -4.44 -16.22
CA GLY A 296 -32.64 -4.69 -16.32
C GLY A 296 -33.45 -4.19 -15.12
N ASP A 297 -32.84 -4.16 -13.94
CA ASP A 297 -33.50 -3.81 -12.68
C ASP A 297 -33.41 -2.32 -12.33
N VAL A 298 -32.37 -1.63 -12.78
CA VAL A 298 -32.06 -0.24 -12.35
C VAL A 298 -32.27 0.77 -13.49
N GLY A 299 -31.98 0.38 -14.75
CA GLY A 299 -32.11 1.26 -15.90
C GLY A 299 -30.84 1.42 -16.71
N LYS A 300 -30.67 2.59 -17.35
CA LYS A 300 -29.58 2.86 -18.28
C LYS A 300 -28.84 4.14 -17.87
N ALA A 301 -27.51 4.13 -18.06
CA ALA A 301 -26.66 5.30 -17.99
C ALA A 301 -26.08 5.59 -19.37
N TYR A 302 -25.96 6.87 -19.68
CA TYR A 302 -25.35 7.37 -20.90
C TYR A 302 -24.53 8.61 -20.54
N GLU A 303 -23.26 8.58 -20.91
CA GLU A 303 -22.32 9.70 -20.76
C GLU A 303 -21.50 9.81 -22.04
N GLU A 304 -21.10 11.02 -22.43
CA GLU A 304 -20.23 11.23 -23.57
C GLU A 304 -19.19 12.30 -23.26
N LEU A 305 -18.00 12.18 -23.84
CA LEU A 305 -16.92 13.16 -23.73
C LEU A 305 -16.13 13.28 -25.03
N GLU A 306 -15.58 14.46 -25.27
CA GLU A 306 -14.68 14.71 -26.38
C GLU A 306 -13.31 14.11 -26.09
N ILE A 307 -12.72 13.49 -27.11
CA ILE A 307 -11.39 12.89 -27.05
C ILE A 307 -10.61 13.23 -28.31
N VAL A 308 -9.30 13.00 -28.28
CA VAL A 308 -8.51 12.96 -29.51
C VAL A 308 -8.23 11.50 -29.82
N ARG A 309 -8.54 11.07 -31.04
CA ARG A 309 -8.32 9.70 -31.46
C ARG A 309 -7.41 9.55 -32.67
N GLU A 310 -6.72 8.44 -32.69
CA GLU A 310 -6.03 7.89 -33.84
C GLU A 310 -6.62 6.49 -34.10
N GLY A 311 -6.91 6.16 -35.36
CA GLY A 311 -7.47 4.86 -35.78
C GLY A 311 -8.98 4.86 -35.97
N GLU A 312 -9.55 3.70 -36.18
CA GLU A 312 -10.97 3.48 -36.51
C GLU A 312 -11.87 3.42 -35.29
N ASP A 313 -13.18 3.51 -35.51
CA ASP A 313 -14.20 3.31 -34.48
C ASP A 313 -14.05 1.97 -33.78
N ILE A 314 -14.44 1.92 -32.51
CA ILE A 314 -14.41 0.69 -31.71
C ILE A 314 -15.49 0.71 -30.64
N GLU A 315 -16.00 -0.47 -30.30
CA GLU A 315 -16.84 -0.70 -29.14
C GLU A 315 -16.20 -1.79 -28.27
N ILE A 316 -15.99 -1.50 -27.00
CA ILE A 316 -15.30 -2.37 -26.05
C ILE A 316 -15.91 -2.21 -24.66
N ALA A 317 -15.97 -3.29 -23.87
CA ALA A 317 -16.52 -3.21 -22.52
C ALA A 317 -15.45 -3.49 -21.47
N PHE A 318 -15.54 -2.77 -20.34
CA PHE A 318 -14.64 -2.93 -19.20
C PHE A 318 -15.40 -2.94 -17.89
N ASN A 319 -14.73 -3.42 -16.85
CA ASN A 319 -15.18 -3.26 -15.48
C ASN A 319 -14.93 -1.80 -15.03
N ALA A 320 -16.00 -1.08 -14.73
CA ALA A 320 -15.97 0.32 -14.31
C ALA A 320 -15.08 0.54 -13.06
N LYS A 321 -15.07 -0.41 -12.11
CA LYS A 321 -14.23 -0.31 -10.92
C LYS A 321 -12.75 -0.29 -11.29
N PHE A 322 -12.34 -1.11 -12.26
CA PHE A 322 -10.93 -1.17 -12.67
C PHE A 322 -10.49 0.10 -13.39
N LEU A 323 -11.38 0.74 -14.16
CA LEU A 323 -11.13 2.06 -14.73
C LEU A 323 -11.00 3.14 -13.63
N ILE A 324 -11.92 3.13 -12.66
CA ILE A 324 -11.91 4.10 -11.54
C ILE A 324 -10.64 3.96 -10.70
N ASP A 325 -10.21 2.73 -10.40
CA ASP A 325 -9.03 2.48 -9.59
C ASP A 325 -7.78 3.12 -10.23
N PHE A 326 -7.56 2.92 -11.53
CA PHE A 326 -6.45 3.54 -12.27
C PHE A 326 -6.58 5.06 -12.37
N LEU A 327 -7.75 5.55 -12.82
CA LEU A 327 -7.98 6.98 -13.03
C LEU A 327 -7.87 7.81 -11.76
N SER A 328 -8.13 7.20 -10.60
CA SER A 328 -8.02 7.88 -9.30
C SER A 328 -6.58 8.10 -8.83
N VAL A 329 -5.60 7.42 -9.41
CA VAL A 329 -4.19 7.45 -8.97
C VAL A 329 -3.20 7.85 -10.07
N VAL A 330 -3.65 8.02 -11.31
CA VAL A 330 -2.76 8.30 -12.44
C VAL A 330 -2.05 9.64 -12.33
N GLY A 331 -2.73 10.68 -11.80
CA GLY A 331 -2.12 11.96 -11.41
C GLY A 331 -1.76 12.90 -12.57
N THR A 332 -2.24 12.64 -13.80
CA THR A 332 -1.99 13.49 -14.97
C THR A 332 -3.29 14.05 -15.56
N GLU A 333 -3.24 15.18 -16.24
CA GLU A 333 -4.41 15.82 -16.86
C GLU A 333 -5.05 14.97 -17.95
N GLY A 334 -4.26 14.12 -18.61
CA GLY A 334 -4.73 13.22 -19.67
C GLY A 334 -4.09 11.85 -19.59
N ILE A 335 -4.76 10.88 -20.19
CA ILE A 335 -4.27 9.52 -20.36
C ILE A 335 -4.30 9.12 -21.83
N PHE A 336 -3.41 8.23 -22.22
CA PHE A 336 -3.52 7.44 -23.44
C PHE A 336 -4.24 6.14 -23.14
N MET A 337 -5.17 5.74 -24.01
CA MET A 337 -5.74 4.41 -24.05
C MET A 337 -5.43 3.80 -25.42
N GLU A 338 -4.59 2.78 -25.41
CA GLU A 338 -4.14 2.05 -26.61
C GLU A 338 -4.96 0.76 -26.77
N LEU A 339 -5.55 0.55 -27.93
CA LEU A 339 -6.49 -0.53 -28.23
C LEU A 339 -6.11 -1.25 -29.54
N THR A 340 -6.50 -2.51 -29.65
CA THR A 340 -6.40 -3.28 -30.90
C THR A 340 -7.79 -3.72 -31.36
N GLU A 341 -8.37 -4.74 -30.74
CA GLU A 341 -9.66 -5.36 -31.07
C GLU A 341 -10.59 -5.36 -29.84
N PRO A 342 -11.92 -5.50 -30.02
CA PRO A 342 -12.88 -5.42 -28.90
C PRO A 342 -12.71 -6.44 -27.76
N LEU A 343 -12.05 -7.58 -28.04
CA LEU A 343 -11.81 -8.64 -27.04
C LEU A 343 -10.31 -8.78 -26.69
N ARG A 344 -9.50 -7.80 -27.06
CA ARG A 344 -8.11 -7.75 -26.68
C ARG A 344 -7.90 -6.72 -25.55
N GLN A 345 -6.89 -6.95 -24.75
CA GLN A 345 -6.55 -6.06 -23.63
C GLN A 345 -6.25 -4.63 -24.10
N ALA A 346 -6.69 -3.67 -23.30
CA ALA A 346 -6.32 -2.27 -23.43
C ALA A 346 -5.06 -1.97 -22.64
N VAL A 347 -4.25 -1.02 -23.11
CA VAL A 347 -3.14 -0.45 -22.36
C VAL A 347 -3.45 1.01 -22.07
N MET A 348 -3.37 1.40 -20.80
CA MET A 348 -3.55 2.78 -20.38
C MET A 348 -2.24 3.33 -19.82
N LYS A 349 -1.90 4.55 -20.19
CA LYS A 349 -0.67 5.25 -19.79
C LYS A 349 -0.97 6.71 -19.49
N PRO A 350 -0.28 7.35 -18.53
CA PRO A 350 -0.39 8.81 -18.35
C PRO A 350 0.20 9.57 -19.53
N VAL A 351 -0.36 10.73 -19.85
CA VAL A 351 0.24 11.67 -20.80
C VAL A 351 1.38 12.41 -20.10
N GLY A 352 2.55 12.48 -20.76
CA GLY A 352 3.70 13.24 -20.26
C GLY A 352 4.46 12.59 -19.07
N GLN A 353 4.13 11.38 -18.69
CA GLN A 353 4.83 10.64 -17.66
C GLN A 353 5.17 9.22 -18.17
N GLU A 354 6.43 8.85 -18.05
CA GLU A 354 6.91 7.52 -18.44
C GLU A 354 6.94 6.57 -17.22
N GLY A 355 7.11 5.26 -17.52
CA GLY A 355 7.31 4.24 -16.49
C GLY A 355 6.04 3.82 -15.75
N TYR A 356 4.83 4.20 -16.22
CA TYR A 356 3.57 3.68 -15.70
C TYR A 356 2.72 3.07 -16.80
N ILE A 357 2.39 1.80 -16.65
CA ILE A 357 1.57 1.02 -17.58
C ILE A 357 0.47 0.32 -16.80
N TYR A 358 -0.74 0.44 -17.28
CA TYR A 358 -1.89 -0.29 -16.79
C TYR A 358 -2.54 -1.08 -17.92
N VAL A 359 -2.64 -2.39 -17.76
CA VAL A 359 -3.29 -3.29 -18.72
C VAL A 359 -4.63 -3.73 -18.15
N LEU A 360 -5.66 -3.66 -18.97
CA LEU A 360 -7.03 -3.98 -18.58
C LEU A 360 -7.64 -4.99 -19.56
N MET A 361 -8.12 -6.12 -19.02
CA MET A 361 -8.82 -7.13 -19.82
C MET A 361 -10.25 -6.67 -20.13
N PRO A 362 -10.71 -6.78 -21.37
CA PRO A 362 -12.09 -6.44 -21.73
C PRO A 362 -13.07 -7.47 -21.21
N MET A 363 -14.32 -7.03 -21.07
CA MET A 363 -15.48 -7.86 -20.79
C MET A 363 -16.26 -8.13 -22.07
N GLN A 364 -17.04 -9.22 -22.09
CA GLN A 364 -18.00 -9.46 -23.17
C GLN A 364 -19.14 -8.43 -23.11
N ILE A 365 -19.54 -7.92 -24.26
CA ILE A 365 -20.62 -6.93 -24.38
C ILE A 365 -21.98 -7.57 -24.13
N ARG A 366 -22.13 -8.87 -24.43
CA ARG A 366 -23.38 -9.65 -24.25
C ARG A 366 -23.24 -10.69 -23.16
#